data_0bb1954422135e55a3930380c1e22ea8
#
_entry.id   0bb1954422135e55a3930380c1e22ea8
#
_cell.length_a   1.000
_cell.length_b   1.000
_cell.length_c   1.000
_cell.angle_alpha   90.00
_cell.angle_beta   90.00
_cell.angle_gamma   90.00
#
_symmetry.space_group_name_H-M   'P 1'
#
loop_
_entity.id
_entity.type
_entity.pdbx_description
1 polymer ?
#
loop_
_entity_poly.entity_id
_entity_poly.type
_entity_poly.pdbx_seq_one_letter_code
_entity_poly.pdbx_strand_id
1 'polypeptide(L)'
;MMTILQRTLLSALVAAAAASAQTVNCVVAVVNGQIITLADVEVVAAFGLGDPPGAEAGTDPRHAALDTLIDQKIVLDVARETRAVSKADVAAARLDLARRLGDKEFGTKLARFGLRPQDLDPYLEGRLLFERALALRFSSTIPVSVTEVERHYRDIYVPEQTRAGGPVQPLDKVAETIEARIRGERRAAQTGSWVRDLRKSADIQIKKDCLK
;
A
#
# COMPACT_ATOMS: atom_id res chain seq x y z
N MET A 1 55.45 46.82 -26.94
CA MET A 1 55.26 45.46 -27.49
C MET A 1 54.86 44.54 -26.36
N MET A 2 53.63 44.54 -26.00
CA MET A 2 53.06 43.70 -24.91
C MET A 2 51.60 43.65 -25.19
N THR A 3 51.09 42.57 -25.71
CA THR A 3 49.68 42.23 -25.88
C THR A 3 49.55 41.09 -26.85
N ILE A 4 49.58 39.83 -26.46
CA ILE A 4 48.97 38.70 -27.21
C ILE A 4 48.89 37.43 -26.34
N LEU A 5 49.16 37.49 -25.04
CA LEU A 5 49.20 36.28 -24.19
C LEU A 5 48.06 36.19 -23.14
N GLN A 6 46.91 36.86 -23.36
CA GLN A 6 45.83 36.90 -22.30
C GLN A 6 44.45 36.53 -22.81
N ARG A 7 44.35 35.80 -23.94
CA ARG A 7 43.02 35.44 -24.53
C ARG A 7 42.70 33.96 -24.71
N THR A 8 43.45 33.05 -24.11
CA THR A 8 43.24 31.60 -24.30
C THR A 8 42.92 30.82 -23.06
N LEU A 9 42.43 31.46 -21.98
CA LEU A 9 42.12 30.75 -20.71
C LEU A 9 40.66 30.88 -20.27
N LEU A 10 39.71 31.14 -21.20
CA LEU A 10 38.30 31.31 -20.84
C LEU A 10 37.35 30.45 -21.69
N SER A 11 37.74 29.22 -22.04
CA SER A 11 36.87 28.34 -22.86
C SER A 11 36.87 26.87 -22.43
N ALA A 12 37.07 26.56 -21.17
CA ALA A 12 37.08 25.18 -20.69
C ALA A 12 36.19 24.97 -19.46
N LEU A 13 35.06 25.66 -19.36
CA LEU A 13 34.17 25.50 -18.20
C LEU A 13 32.70 25.57 -18.58
N VAL A 14 32.24 24.74 -19.50
CA VAL A 14 30.78 24.42 -19.64
C VAL A 14 30.66 23.06 -20.33
N ALA A 15 30.70 21.98 -19.62
CA ALA A 15 30.10 20.69 -20.00
C ALA A 15 30.05 19.74 -18.79
N ALA A 16 29.58 20.20 -17.65
CA ALA A 16 28.93 19.32 -16.70
C ALA A 16 27.47 19.20 -17.14
N ALA A 17 27.23 18.56 -18.26
CA ALA A 17 25.91 18.12 -18.64
C ALA A 17 25.43 17.17 -17.53
N ALA A 18 24.44 17.62 -16.76
CA ALA A 18 23.66 16.78 -15.89
C ALA A 18 23.20 15.58 -16.73
N ALA A 19 23.85 14.44 -16.55
CA ALA A 19 23.28 13.16 -16.92
C ALA A 19 22.05 12.99 -16.02
N SER A 20 20.92 13.55 -16.45
CA SER A 20 19.62 13.17 -15.98
C SER A 20 19.55 11.68 -16.26
N ALA A 21 19.76 10.85 -15.24
CA ALA A 21 19.44 9.44 -15.32
C ALA A 21 17.96 9.40 -15.73
N GLN A 22 17.71 9.20 -17.02
CA GLN A 22 16.37 8.85 -17.48
C GLN A 22 16.09 7.51 -16.79
N THR A 23 15.33 7.57 -15.70
CA THR A 23 14.76 6.38 -15.11
C THR A 23 13.84 5.83 -16.18
N VAL A 24 14.32 4.83 -16.92
CA VAL A 24 13.49 4.09 -17.87
C VAL A 24 12.39 3.47 -17.02
N ASN A 25 11.22 4.09 -17.05
CA ASN A 25 10.08 3.67 -16.24
C ASN A 25 9.59 2.34 -16.81
N CYS A 26 10.09 1.24 -16.24
CA CYS A 26 9.84 -0.11 -16.73
C CYS A 26 8.42 -0.53 -16.38
N VAL A 27 7.68 -1.08 -17.35
CA VAL A 27 6.36 -1.68 -17.12
C VAL A 27 6.56 -3.01 -16.42
N VAL A 28 6.08 -3.14 -15.16
CA VAL A 28 6.19 -4.37 -14.35
C VAL A 28 4.99 -5.27 -14.51
N ALA A 29 3.81 -4.70 -14.71
CA ALA A 29 2.61 -5.48 -14.99
C ALA A 29 1.61 -4.72 -15.87
N VAL A 30 0.74 -5.48 -16.52
CA VAL A 30 -0.46 -4.98 -17.19
C VAL A 30 -1.64 -5.78 -16.66
N VAL A 31 -2.68 -5.10 -16.17
CA VAL A 31 -3.88 -5.69 -15.56
C VAL A 31 -5.09 -5.16 -16.30
N ASN A 32 -5.81 -6.01 -17.04
CA ASN A 32 -6.96 -5.62 -17.87
C ASN A 32 -6.65 -4.38 -18.74
N GLY A 33 -5.43 -4.33 -19.34
CA GLY A 33 -4.96 -3.21 -20.15
C GLY A 33 -4.43 -2.00 -19.36
N GLN A 34 -4.53 -1.98 -18.04
CA GLN A 34 -3.98 -0.92 -17.18
C GLN A 34 -2.53 -1.22 -16.80
N ILE A 35 -1.65 -0.25 -17.02
CA ILE A 35 -0.20 -0.40 -16.77
C ILE A 35 0.11 -0.17 -15.28
N ILE A 36 1.07 -0.95 -14.76
CA ILE A 36 1.77 -0.72 -13.49
C ILE A 36 3.25 -0.62 -13.82
N THR A 37 3.89 0.46 -13.37
CA THR A 37 5.30 0.73 -13.63
C THR A 37 6.17 0.39 -12.41
N LEU A 38 7.48 0.26 -12.60
CA LEU A 38 8.42 0.08 -11.51
C LEU A 38 8.39 1.26 -10.53
N ALA A 39 8.24 2.49 -11.05
CA ALA A 39 8.11 3.68 -10.19
C ALA A 39 6.88 3.60 -9.28
N ASP A 40 5.73 3.13 -9.79
CA ASP A 40 4.53 2.94 -8.97
C ASP A 40 4.79 1.95 -7.82
N VAL A 41 5.42 0.82 -8.14
CA VAL A 41 5.75 -0.21 -7.15
C VAL A 41 6.73 0.34 -6.09
N GLU A 42 7.77 1.05 -6.51
CA GLU A 42 8.76 1.61 -5.59
C GLU A 42 8.18 2.69 -4.67
N VAL A 43 7.31 3.56 -5.20
CA VAL A 43 6.60 4.57 -4.39
C VAL A 43 5.69 3.88 -3.37
N VAL A 44 4.85 2.94 -3.82
CA VAL A 44 3.91 2.22 -2.93
C VAL A 44 4.67 1.46 -1.84
N ALA A 45 5.76 0.77 -2.19
CA ALA A 45 6.61 0.07 -1.21
C ALA A 45 7.29 1.03 -0.22
N ALA A 46 7.90 2.12 -0.72
CA ALA A 46 8.65 3.06 0.11
C ALA A 46 7.76 3.79 1.12
N PHE A 47 6.52 4.11 0.75
CA PHE A 47 5.59 4.82 1.64
C PHE A 47 4.68 3.88 2.45
N GLY A 48 4.86 2.54 2.34
CA GLY A 48 4.04 1.56 3.06
C GLY A 48 2.56 1.65 2.68
N LEU A 49 2.28 1.87 1.38
CA LEU A 49 0.93 1.91 0.84
C LEU A 49 0.47 0.55 0.30
N GLY A 50 1.40 -0.42 0.30
CA GLY A 50 1.23 -1.75 -0.27
C GLY A 50 0.97 -2.87 0.73
N ASP A 51 0.79 -2.55 2.02
CA ASP A 51 0.54 -3.58 3.01
C ASP A 51 -0.96 -3.88 3.11
N PRO A 52 -1.46 -4.99 2.52
CA PRO A 52 -2.80 -5.44 2.81
C PRO A 52 -2.88 -5.84 4.29
N PRO A 53 -4.04 -5.69 4.95
CA PRO A 53 -4.24 -6.21 6.29
C PRO A 53 -3.96 -7.73 6.29
N GLY A 54 -2.89 -8.16 6.97
CA GLY A 54 -2.50 -9.57 7.05
C GLY A 54 -1.36 -9.99 6.10
N ALA A 55 -0.58 -9.06 5.55
CA ALA A 55 0.65 -9.39 4.84
C ALA A 55 1.59 -10.23 5.73
N GLU A 56 2.07 -11.36 5.20
CA GLU A 56 3.01 -12.23 5.92
C GLU A 56 4.34 -11.49 6.14
N ALA A 57 4.83 -11.51 7.37
CA ALA A 57 6.13 -10.95 7.71
C ALA A 57 7.22 -11.70 6.90
N GLY A 58 7.99 -10.96 6.08
CA GLY A 58 9.09 -11.52 5.29
C GLY A 58 8.90 -11.44 3.76
N THR A 59 7.76 -10.98 3.28
CA THR A 59 7.58 -10.70 1.85
C THR A 59 8.40 -9.48 1.43
N ASP A 60 9.09 -9.56 0.29
CA ASP A 60 9.78 -8.40 -0.30
C ASP A 60 8.77 -7.26 -0.49
N PRO A 61 9.04 -6.06 0.06
CA PRO A 61 8.13 -4.92 -0.02
C PRO A 61 7.71 -4.55 -1.45
N ARG A 62 8.57 -4.77 -2.45
CA ARG A 62 8.25 -4.53 -3.86
C ARG A 62 7.22 -5.52 -4.38
N HIS A 63 7.34 -6.79 -4.02
CA HIS A 63 6.36 -7.80 -4.42
C HIS A 63 5.02 -7.55 -3.74
N ALA A 64 5.01 -7.24 -2.44
CA ALA A 64 3.79 -6.87 -1.73
C ALA A 64 3.10 -5.63 -2.34
N ALA A 65 3.89 -4.60 -2.69
CA ALA A 65 3.38 -3.41 -3.35
C ALA A 65 2.79 -3.70 -4.75
N LEU A 66 3.46 -4.55 -5.54
CA LEU A 66 2.95 -4.97 -6.85
C LEU A 66 1.62 -5.73 -6.70
N ASP A 67 1.57 -6.70 -5.79
CA ASP A 67 0.36 -7.47 -5.53
C ASP A 67 -0.81 -6.56 -5.11
N THR A 68 -0.55 -5.60 -4.23
CA THR A 68 -1.55 -4.61 -3.81
C THR A 68 -2.04 -3.76 -4.99
N LEU A 69 -1.15 -3.27 -5.85
CA LEU A 69 -1.52 -2.49 -7.04
C LEU A 69 -2.34 -3.32 -8.03
N ILE A 70 -2.02 -4.59 -8.21
CA ILE A 70 -2.79 -5.52 -9.05
C ILE A 70 -4.20 -5.68 -8.47
N ASP A 71 -4.30 -5.97 -7.17
CA ASP A 71 -5.60 -6.15 -6.49
C ASP A 71 -6.47 -4.90 -6.56
N GLN A 72 -5.88 -3.72 -6.33
CA GLN A 72 -6.59 -2.46 -6.48
C GLN A 72 -7.17 -2.30 -7.88
N LYS A 73 -6.37 -2.53 -8.93
CA LYS A 73 -6.84 -2.39 -10.31
C LYS A 73 -7.99 -3.35 -10.63
N ILE A 74 -7.86 -4.62 -10.24
CA ILE A 74 -8.89 -5.65 -10.48
C ILE A 74 -10.19 -5.31 -9.75
N VAL A 75 -10.09 -4.94 -8.47
CA VAL A 75 -11.28 -4.61 -7.66
C VAL A 75 -11.96 -3.36 -8.18
N LEU A 76 -11.20 -2.31 -8.53
CA LEU A 76 -11.77 -1.07 -9.04
C LEU A 76 -12.39 -1.23 -10.44
N ASP A 77 -11.89 -2.16 -11.24
CA ASP A 77 -12.47 -2.47 -12.55
C ASP A 77 -13.89 -3.06 -12.44
N VAL A 78 -14.14 -3.88 -11.41
CA VAL A 78 -15.47 -4.47 -11.17
C VAL A 78 -16.36 -3.59 -10.27
N ALA A 79 -15.78 -2.74 -9.44
CA ALA A 79 -16.50 -1.89 -8.49
C ALA A 79 -16.86 -0.51 -9.09
N ARG A 80 -17.47 -0.50 -10.29
CA ARG A 80 -17.79 0.74 -11.05
C ARG A 80 -18.70 1.72 -10.31
N GLU A 81 -19.47 1.26 -9.33
CA GLU A 81 -20.40 2.06 -8.53
C GLU A 81 -19.77 2.59 -7.23
N THR A 82 -18.46 2.43 -7.05
CA THR A 82 -17.78 2.92 -5.86
C THR A 82 -17.90 4.45 -5.78
N ARG A 83 -18.41 4.95 -4.66
CA ARG A 83 -18.54 6.40 -4.45
C ARG A 83 -17.17 7.06 -4.58
N ALA A 84 -17.13 8.14 -5.37
CA ALA A 84 -15.92 8.96 -5.54
C ALA A 84 -15.32 9.35 -4.18
N VAL A 85 -14.00 9.29 -4.08
CA VAL A 85 -13.24 9.81 -2.95
C VAL A 85 -13.14 11.32 -3.12
N SER A 86 -13.39 12.08 -2.06
CA SER A 86 -13.27 13.52 -2.12
C SER A 86 -11.80 13.96 -2.03
N LYS A 87 -11.47 15.13 -2.59
CA LYS A 87 -10.14 15.73 -2.43
C LYS A 87 -9.77 15.94 -0.95
N ALA A 88 -10.76 16.18 -0.09
CA ALA A 88 -10.56 16.32 1.35
C ALA A 88 -10.15 15.00 1.99
N ASP A 89 -10.75 13.87 1.59
CA ASP A 89 -10.36 12.54 2.08
C ASP A 89 -8.91 12.20 1.69
N VAL A 90 -8.52 12.49 0.44
CA VAL A 90 -7.15 12.27 -0.04
C VAL A 90 -6.15 13.15 0.72
N ALA A 91 -6.49 14.42 0.95
CA ALA A 91 -5.65 15.32 1.74
C ALA A 91 -5.51 14.84 3.19
N ALA A 92 -6.59 14.36 3.80
CA ALA A 92 -6.55 13.78 5.14
C ALA A 92 -5.67 12.52 5.18
N ALA A 93 -5.81 11.61 4.22
CA ALA A 93 -4.96 10.42 4.12
C ALA A 93 -3.47 10.75 3.94
N ARG A 94 -3.16 11.80 3.18
CA ARG A 94 -1.77 12.29 3.03
C ARG A 94 -1.20 12.84 4.35
N LEU A 95 -1.99 13.59 5.11
CA LEU A 95 -1.59 14.07 6.43
C LEU A 95 -1.40 12.92 7.42
N ASP A 96 -2.26 11.90 7.38
CA ASP A 96 -2.11 10.70 8.21
C ASP A 96 -0.86 9.92 7.86
N LEU A 97 -0.54 9.78 6.58
CA LEU A 97 0.69 9.16 6.11
C LEU A 97 1.92 9.91 6.62
N ALA A 98 1.94 11.24 6.50
CA ALA A 98 3.04 12.08 6.99
C ALA A 98 3.21 11.93 8.51
N ARG A 99 2.11 11.96 9.29
CA ARG A 99 2.15 11.75 10.74
C ARG A 99 2.67 10.38 11.13
N ARG A 100 2.24 9.32 10.43
CA ARG A 100 2.67 7.94 10.69
C ARG A 100 4.15 7.72 10.44
N LEU A 101 4.70 8.31 9.40
CA LEU A 101 6.13 8.22 9.06
C LEU A 101 6.99 9.19 9.87
N GLY A 102 6.41 10.30 10.32
CA GLY A 102 7.12 11.45 10.88
C GLY A 102 7.71 12.35 9.79
N ASP A 103 7.74 13.66 10.07
CA ASP A 103 8.09 14.70 9.08
C ASP A 103 9.44 14.48 8.41
N LYS A 104 10.45 14.06 9.20
CA LYS A 104 11.81 13.84 8.70
C LYS A 104 11.86 12.68 7.69
N GLU A 105 11.27 11.54 8.04
CA GLU A 105 11.28 10.36 7.16
C GLU A 105 10.41 10.60 5.93
N PHE A 106 9.23 11.19 6.09
CA PHE A 106 8.35 11.57 5.00
C PHE A 106 9.05 12.48 3.99
N GLY A 107 9.70 13.56 4.47
CA GLY A 107 10.46 14.48 3.62
C GLY A 107 11.65 13.80 2.92
N THR A 108 12.38 12.93 3.63
CA THR A 108 13.50 12.18 3.03
C THR A 108 13.04 11.25 1.91
N LYS A 109 11.91 10.55 2.10
CA LYS A 109 11.33 9.68 1.08
C LYS A 109 10.86 10.47 -0.14
N LEU A 110 10.17 11.59 0.06
CA LEU A 110 9.77 12.47 -1.04
C LEU A 110 10.97 12.96 -1.86
N ALA A 111 12.01 13.45 -1.18
CA ALA A 111 13.23 13.92 -1.85
C ALA A 111 13.93 12.82 -2.65
N ARG A 112 13.99 11.59 -2.11
CA ARG A 112 14.57 10.43 -2.80
C ARG A 112 13.92 10.14 -4.15
N PHE A 113 12.60 10.30 -4.24
CA PHE A 113 11.83 10.05 -5.46
C PHE A 113 11.59 11.32 -6.30
N GLY A 114 12.05 12.49 -5.83
CA GLY A 114 11.78 13.77 -6.48
C GLY A 114 10.29 14.15 -6.49
N LEU A 115 9.55 13.69 -5.49
CA LEU A 115 8.10 13.88 -5.37
C LEU A 115 7.77 15.06 -4.47
N ARG A 116 6.67 15.74 -4.77
CA ARG A 116 5.97 16.63 -3.85
C ARG A 116 4.92 15.81 -3.08
N PRO A 117 4.46 16.26 -1.91
CA PRO A 117 3.42 15.54 -1.16
C PRO A 117 2.18 15.20 -1.99
N GLN A 118 1.75 16.10 -2.88
CA GLN A 118 0.57 15.93 -3.74
C GLN A 118 0.75 14.86 -4.83
N ASP A 119 1.98 14.54 -5.18
CA ASP A 119 2.27 13.51 -6.19
C ASP A 119 1.95 12.09 -5.66
N LEU A 120 1.67 11.96 -4.34
CA LEU A 120 1.16 10.75 -3.72
C LEU A 120 -0.37 10.60 -3.83
N ASP A 121 -1.08 11.65 -4.20
CA ASP A 121 -2.55 11.66 -4.23
C ASP A 121 -3.18 10.56 -5.08
N PRO A 122 -2.67 10.22 -6.28
CA PRO A 122 -3.22 9.12 -7.07
C PRO A 122 -3.15 7.75 -6.36
N TYR A 123 -2.07 7.49 -5.62
CA TYR A 123 -1.89 6.23 -4.88
C TYR A 123 -2.82 6.18 -3.66
N LEU A 124 -2.97 7.29 -2.96
CA LEU A 124 -3.89 7.41 -1.81
C LEU A 124 -5.35 7.32 -2.25
N GLU A 125 -5.71 7.97 -3.36
CA GLU A 125 -7.05 7.87 -3.94
C GLU A 125 -7.38 6.42 -4.34
N GLY A 126 -6.48 5.76 -5.06
CA GLY A 126 -6.64 4.36 -5.44
C GLY A 126 -6.84 3.44 -4.23
N ARG A 127 -6.07 3.65 -3.17
CA ARG A 127 -6.21 2.91 -1.91
C ARG A 127 -7.56 3.18 -1.23
N LEU A 128 -7.97 4.43 -1.10
CA LEU A 128 -9.24 4.79 -0.49
C LEU A 128 -10.44 4.26 -1.28
N LEU A 129 -10.37 4.30 -2.61
CA LEU A 129 -11.40 3.70 -3.48
C LEU A 129 -11.49 2.19 -3.28
N PHE A 130 -10.34 1.50 -3.21
CA PHE A 130 -10.27 0.07 -2.96
C PHE A 130 -10.88 -0.28 -1.59
N GLU A 131 -10.49 0.41 -0.53
CA GLU A 131 -11.04 0.21 0.82
C GLU A 131 -12.56 0.43 0.86
N ARG A 132 -13.06 1.46 0.17
CA ARG A 132 -14.51 1.73 0.04
C ARG A 132 -15.24 0.63 -0.75
N ALA A 133 -14.65 0.15 -1.84
CA ALA A 133 -15.23 -0.94 -2.62
C ALA A 133 -15.39 -2.21 -1.77
N LEU A 134 -14.37 -2.55 -0.98
CA LEU A 134 -14.42 -3.67 -0.06
C LEU A 134 -15.45 -3.45 1.06
N ALA A 135 -15.49 -2.25 1.64
CA ALA A 135 -16.45 -1.91 2.69
C ALA A 135 -17.90 -2.00 2.20
N LEU A 136 -18.19 -1.55 0.99
CA LEU A 136 -19.51 -1.67 0.37
C LEU A 136 -19.87 -3.14 0.06
N ARG A 137 -18.93 -3.88 -0.52
CA ARG A 137 -19.12 -5.29 -0.90
C ARG A 137 -19.39 -6.19 0.30
N PHE A 138 -18.68 -5.93 1.42
CA PHE A 138 -18.75 -6.72 2.65
C PHE A 138 -19.37 -5.94 3.81
N SER A 139 -20.38 -5.11 3.50
CA SER A 139 -21.10 -4.29 4.48
C SER A 139 -22.01 -5.09 5.42
N SER A 140 -22.41 -6.30 5.02
CA SER A 140 -23.30 -7.14 5.82
C SER A 140 -22.66 -7.54 7.15
N THR A 141 -23.47 -7.54 8.21
CA THR A 141 -23.04 -7.99 9.53
C THR A 141 -22.73 -9.48 9.49
N ILE A 142 -21.53 -9.85 9.90
CA ILE A 142 -21.12 -11.26 10.04
C ILE A 142 -21.57 -11.71 11.43
N PRO A 143 -22.51 -12.67 11.55
CA PRO A 143 -22.93 -13.15 12.85
C PRO A 143 -21.81 -13.93 13.53
N VAL A 144 -21.67 -13.73 14.83
CA VAL A 144 -20.77 -14.48 15.71
C VAL A 144 -21.60 -14.95 16.90
N SER A 145 -21.60 -16.25 17.16
CA SER A 145 -22.34 -16.83 18.29
C SER A 145 -21.54 -16.73 19.59
N VAL A 146 -22.26 -16.73 20.72
CA VAL A 146 -21.63 -16.75 22.04
C VAL A 146 -20.66 -17.94 22.20
N THR A 147 -21.06 -19.11 21.72
CA THR A 147 -20.22 -20.33 21.78
C THR A 147 -18.90 -20.14 21.00
N GLU A 148 -18.90 -19.38 19.90
CA GLU A 148 -17.66 -19.08 19.16
C GLU A 148 -16.77 -18.13 19.94
N VAL A 149 -17.35 -17.14 20.60
CA VAL A 149 -16.61 -16.21 21.47
C VAL A 149 -15.96 -16.97 22.64
N GLU A 150 -16.73 -17.86 23.31
CA GLU A 150 -16.22 -18.70 24.39
C GLU A 150 -15.09 -19.64 23.95
N ARG A 151 -15.24 -20.25 22.77
CA ARG A 151 -14.20 -21.11 22.20
C ARG A 151 -12.93 -20.31 21.90
N HIS A 152 -13.06 -19.16 21.23
CA HIS A 152 -11.92 -18.30 20.93
C HIS A 152 -11.23 -17.78 22.20
N TYR A 153 -12.00 -17.45 23.23
CA TYR A 153 -11.46 -17.06 24.54
C TYR A 153 -10.57 -18.17 25.12
N ARG A 154 -11.09 -19.39 25.18
CA ARG A 154 -10.39 -20.53 25.78
C ARG A 154 -9.19 -20.98 24.94
N ASP A 155 -9.37 -21.07 23.63
CA ASP A 155 -8.43 -21.78 22.74
C ASP A 155 -7.36 -20.82 22.16
N ILE A 156 -7.63 -19.51 22.14
CA ILE A 156 -6.74 -18.50 21.54
C ILE A 156 -6.36 -17.43 22.55
N TYR A 157 -7.33 -16.69 23.11
CA TYR A 157 -7.04 -15.52 23.96
C TYR A 157 -6.26 -15.91 25.24
N VAL A 158 -6.72 -16.89 26.00
CA VAL A 158 -6.06 -17.34 27.24
C VAL A 158 -4.63 -17.80 26.98
N PRO A 159 -4.36 -18.68 26.00
CA PRO A 159 -2.99 -19.09 25.66
C PRO A 159 -2.11 -17.93 25.17
N GLU A 160 -2.64 -16.98 24.41
CA GLU A 160 -1.88 -15.79 23.95
C GLU A 160 -1.46 -14.92 25.14
N GLN A 161 -2.39 -14.58 26.04
CA GLN A 161 -2.08 -13.78 27.23
C GLN A 161 -1.08 -14.48 28.14
N THR A 162 -1.25 -15.77 28.37
CA THR A 162 -0.33 -16.56 29.20
C THR A 162 1.09 -16.58 28.65
N ARG A 163 1.25 -16.76 27.32
CA ARG A 163 2.56 -16.72 26.66
C ARG A 163 3.20 -15.33 26.69
N ALA A 164 2.38 -14.27 26.61
CA ALA A 164 2.85 -12.89 26.70
C ALA A 164 3.16 -12.45 28.15
N GLY A 165 2.88 -13.30 29.17
CA GLY A 165 3.05 -12.94 30.58
C GLY A 165 2.07 -11.86 31.06
N GLY A 166 1.02 -11.62 30.29
CA GLY A 166 -0.03 -10.64 30.61
C GLY A 166 -1.14 -11.21 31.49
N PRO A 167 -1.95 -10.34 32.14
CA PRO A 167 -3.09 -10.79 32.92
C PRO A 167 -4.19 -11.34 31.99
N VAL A 168 -4.67 -12.55 32.30
CA VAL A 168 -5.86 -13.11 31.64
C VAL A 168 -7.09 -12.43 32.19
N GLN A 169 -7.73 -11.59 31.40
CA GLN A 169 -8.97 -10.92 31.79
C GLN A 169 -10.17 -11.87 31.65
N PRO A 170 -11.20 -11.75 32.52
CA PRO A 170 -12.42 -12.56 32.43
C PRO A 170 -13.14 -12.31 31.10
N LEU A 171 -13.88 -13.34 30.62
CA LEU A 171 -14.57 -13.32 29.33
C LEU A 171 -15.50 -12.12 29.16
N ASP A 172 -16.24 -11.72 30.20
CA ASP A 172 -17.18 -10.58 30.18
C ASP A 172 -16.51 -9.26 29.85
N LYS A 173 -15.20 -9.12 30.13
CA LYS A 173 -14.43 -7.90 29.84
C LYS A 173 -13.85 -7.86 28.43
N VAL A 174 -13.71 -9.03 27.80
CA VAL A 174 -13.04 -9.15 26.48
C VAL A 174 -13.95 -9.71 25.39
N ALA A 175 -15.20 -10.08 25.72
CA ALA A 175 -16.12 -10.70 24.78
C ALA A 175 -16.35 -9.88 23.52
N GLU A 176 -16.59 -8.57 23.63
CA GLU A 176 -16.77 -7.67 22.48
C GLU A 176 -15.51 -7.58 21.61
N THR A 177 -14.34 -7.54 22.24
CA THR A 177 -13.05 -7.51 21.53
C THR A 177 -12.82 -8.80 20.76
N ILE A 178 -13.12 -9.94 21.37
CA ILE A 178 -13.02 -11.26 20.73
C ILE A 178 -14.02 -11.36 19.59
N GLU A 179 -15.26 -10.92 19.78
CA GLU A 179 -16.28 -10.92 18.74
C GLU A 179 -15.86 -10.05 17.54
N ALA A 180 -15.32 -8.84 17.80
CA ALA A 180 -14.81 -7.96 16.77
C ALA A 180 -13.62 -8.59 16.02
N ARG A 181 -12.72 -9.31 16.70
CA ARG A 181 -11.62 -10.05 16.11
C ARG A 181 -12.12 -11.15 15.17
N ILE A 182 -13.04 -11.99 15.62
CA ILE A 182 -13.64 -13.06 14.81
C ILE A 182 -14.32 -12.49 13.56
N ARG A 183 -15.09 -11.40 13.70
CA ARG A 183 -15.70 -10.71 12.56
C ARG A 183 -14.65 -10.18 11.58
N GLY A 184 -13.58 -9.60 12.09
CA GLY A 184 -12.46 -9.09 11.30
C GLY A 184 -11.79 -10.20 10.49
N GLU A 185 -11.46 -11.32 11.13
CA GLU A 185 -10.84 -12.49 10.51
C GLU A 185 -11.74 -13.09 9.40
N ARG A 186 -13.05 -13.24 9.66
CA ARG A 186 -14.01 -13.71 8.66
C ARG A 186 -14.12 -12.76 7.47
N ARG A 187 -14.18 -11.45 7.73
CA ARG A 187 -14.22 -10.46 6.67
C ARG A 187 -12.95 -10.48 5.83
N ALA A 188 -11.79 -10.58 6.46
CA ALA A 188 -10.51 -10.71 5.76
C ALA A 188 -10.46 -11.97 4.89
N ALA A 189 -10.92 -13.11 5.41
CA ALA A 189 -11.01 -14.37 4.67
C ALA A 189 -11.94 -14.27 3.46
N GLN A 190 -13.14 -13.69 3.62
CA GLN A 190 -14.10 -13.48 2.53
C GLN A 190 -13.54 -12.53 1.47
N THR A 191 -12.91 -11.43 1.89
CA THR A 191 -12.25 -10.47 1.00
C THR A 191 -11.14 -11.13 0.21
N GLY A 192 -10.25 -11.85 0.90
CA GLY A 192 -9.13 -12.55 0.25
C GLY A 192 -9.59 -13.63 -0.74
N SER A 193 -10.66 -14.37 -0.42
CA SER A 193 -11.26 -15.34 -1.34
C SER A 193 -11.80 -14.65 -2.59
N TRP A 194 -12.57 -13.59 -2.42
CA TRP A 194 -13.14 -12.85 -3.53
C TRP A 194 -12.08 -12.22 -4.44
N VAL A 195 -11.04 -11.59 -3.87
CA VAL A 195 -9.94 -11.02 -4.65
C VAL A 195 -9.19 -12.11 -5.43
N ARG A 196 -8.93 -13.28 -4.79
CA ARG A 196 -8.32 -14.42 -5.51
C ARG A 196 -9.19 -14.90 -6.68
N ASP A 197 -10.50 -14.92 -6.53
CA ASP A 197 -11.40 -15.33 -7.63
C ASP A 197 -11.42 -14.29 -8.76
N LEU A 198 -11.38 -13.00 -8.43
CA LEU A 198 -11.22 -11.93 -9.43
C LEU A 198 -9.89 -12.05 -10.19
N ARG A 199 -8.78 -12.36 -9.48
CA ARG A 199 -7.47 -12.59 -10.13
C ARG A 199 -7.50 -13.72 -11.16
N LYS A 200 -8.28 -14.79 -10.93
CA LYS A 200 -8.40 -15.92 -11.88
C LYS A 200 -9.07 -15.51 -13.20
N SER A 201 -9.95 -14.52 -13.15
CA SER A 201 -10.70 -14.04 -14.32
C SER A 201 -10.10 -12.79 -14.99
N ALA A 202 -9.12 -12.15 -14.37
CA ALA A 202 -8.46 -10.96 -14.88
C ALA A 202 -7.32 -11.31 -15.86
N ASP A 203 -7.10 -10.48 -16.87
CA ASP A 203 -5.90 -10.54 -17.71
C ASP A 203 -4.75 -9.85 -16.98
N ILE A 204 -3.83 -10.66 -16.42
CA ILE A 204 -2.68 -10.20 -15.64
C ILE A 204 -1.39 -10.65 -16.33
N GLN A 205 -0.60 -9.72 -16.80
CA GLN A 205 0.69 -9.95 -17.43
C GLN A 205 1.80 -9.31 -16.58
N ILE A 206 2.62 -10.12 -15.92
CA ILE A 206 3.74 -9.67 -15.07
C ILE A 206 5.05 -9.81 -15.84
N LYS A 207 5.82 -8.71 -15.95
CA LYS A 207 7.15 -8.64 -16.59
C LYS A 207 8.22 -8.71 -15.51
N LYS A 208 8.68 -9.91 -15.19
CA LYS A 208 9.61 -10.18 -14.07
C LYS A 208 11.00 -9.52 -14.24
N ASP A 209 11.41 -9.17 -15.47
CA ASP A 209 12.74 -8.63 -15.74
C ASP A 209 12.97 -7.24 -15.13
N CYS A 210 11.90 -6.52 -14.80
CA CYS A 210 11.94 -5.19 -14.22
C CYS A 210 11.92 -5.16 -12.69
N LEU A 211 11.71 -6.31 -12.02
CA LEU A 211 11.63 -6.42 -10.56
C LEU A 211 12.92 -6.96 -9.92
N LYS A 212 13.93 -7.29 -10.72
CA LYS A 212 15.23 -7.81 -10.26
C LYS A 212 16.08 -6.74 -9.59
#